data_440178c36afbdf0eea3e94d6e50bcfb1
#
_entry.id   440178c36afbdf0eea3e94d6e50bcfb1
#
_cell.length_a   1.000
_cell.length_b   1.000
_cell.length_c   1.000
_cell.angle_alpha   90.00
_cell.angle_beta   90.00
_cell.angle_gamma   90.00
#
_symmetry.space_group_name_H-M   'P 1'
#
loop_
_entity.id
_entity.type
_entity.pdbx_description
1 polymer ?
#
loop_
_entity_poly.entity_id
_entity_poly.type
_entity_poly.pdbx_seq_one_letter_code
_entity_poly.pdbx_strand_id
1 'polypeptide(L)'
;MLAISLAALLSGSSSALAETRPAPAIAAKPDRPFNIGFVLYTKGKVPGTLDARWDYANAYSGHGVATGGPATRSFAGRYHVRYFLETGEFSDEYDLDIEKHPGGDFYDVTWIANGQVSAKGVGMEVPKGGGLAVGWRRVAD
;
A
#
# COMPACT_ATOMS: atom_id res chain seq x y z
N MET A 1 1.09 -30.55 47.34
CA MET A 1 1.02 -30.30 46.82
C MET A 1 0.99 -30.11 45.92
N LEU A 2 1.25 -30.29 45.67
CA LEU A 2 1.29 -30.12 44.74
C LEU A 2 0.85 -29.84 43.81
N ALA A 3 0.73 -30.04 43.72
CA ALA A 3 0.37 -29.89 42.75
C ALA A 3 -0.25 -29.02 42.37
N ILE A 4 -0.19 -28.63 42.63
CA ILE A 4 -0.68 -27.85 42.28
C ILE A 4 -0.43 -27.23 41.31
N SER A 5 0.28 -27.32 41.38
CA SER A 5 0.53 -26.82 40.53
C SER A 5 0.22 -27.02 39.50
N LEU A 6 0.03 -27.29 39.55
CA LEU A 6 -0.18 -27.39 38.58
C LEU A 6 -1.00 -26.89 37.94
N ALA A 7 -1.12 -26.90 38.40
CA ALA A 7 -1.90 -26.65 37.87
C ALA A 7 -1.93 -25.64 37.24
N ALA A 8 -1.57 -25.22 37.52
CA ALA A 8 -1.61 -24.34 36.99
C ALA A 8 -1.28 -24.39 35.85
N LEU A 9 -1.07 -24.72 35.89
CA LEU A 9 -0.79 -24.85 34.94
C LEU A 9 -1.50 -24.89 34.00
N LEU A 10 -1.79 -25.07 34.23
CA LEU A 10 -2.41 -25.29 33.32
C LEU A 10 -3.11 -24.52 32.84
N SER A 11 -3.04 -24.21 33.34
CA SER A 11 -3.62 -23.66 32.88
C SER A 11 -3.53 -23.13 32.08
N GLY A 12 -3.03 -23.18 32.13
CA GLY A 12 -2.87 -22.91 31.33
C GLY A 12 -3.02 -22.81 30.51
N SER A 13 -2.92 -23.01 30.47
CA SER A 13 -3.02 -23.11 29.60
C SER A 13 -3.55 -22.85 28.90
N SER A 14 -3.58 -22.71 28.91
CA SER A 14 -4.02 -22.66 28.20
C SER A 14 -4.26 -22.14 27.54
N SER A 15 -4.06 -21.82 27.58
CA SER A 15 -4.26 -21.46 26.87
C SER A 15 -4.08 -21.26 26.05
N ALA A 16 -3.66 -21.12 26.05
CA ALA A 16 -3.47 -21.01 25.19
C ALA A 16 -3.70 -21.16 24.38
N LEU A 17 -3.90 -21.19 24.10
CA LEU A 17 -4.27 -21.37 23.20
C LEU A 17 -4.70 -20.83 22.53
N ALA A 18 -4.71 -20.66 22.63
CA ALA A 18 -5.23 -20.30 21.99
C ALA A 18 -5.29 -19.78 21.40
N GLU A 19 -5.09 -19.51 21.30
CA GLU A 19 -5.13 -19.08 20.74
C GLU A 19 -5.46 -18.91 19.81
N THR A 20 -5.38 -18.85 19.54
CA THR A 20 -5.75 -18.85 18.53
C THR A 20 -6.74 -18.06 18.23
N ARG A 21 -7.19 -17.37 18.17
CA ARG A 21 -8.04 -16.72 17.83
C ARG A 21 -7.86 -15.67 17.13
N PRO A 22 -7.79 -15.36 16.40
CA PRO A 22 -7.31 -14.39 15.53
C PRO A 22 -8.27 -13.39 15.02
N ALA A 23 -9.44 -13.68 15.03
CA ALA A 23 -10.39 -12.76 14.46
C ALA A 23 -10.35 -11.36 15.04
N PRO A 24 -10.11 -11.18 16.32
CA PRO A 24 -10.07 -9.83 16.86
C PRO A 24 -9.00 -8.94 16.25
N ALA A 25 -7.91 -9.55 15.83
CA ALA A 25 -6.83 -8.76 15.27
C ALA A 25 -7.23 -8.09 13.97
N ILE A 26 -8.20 -8.65 13.26
CA ILE A 26 -8.65 -8.09 12.00
C ILE A 26 -9.46 -6.82 12.21
N ALA A 27 -10.21 -6.76 13.29
CA ALA A 27 -11.07 -5.63 13.55
C ALA A 27 -10.31 -4.42 14.06
N ALA A 28 -9.15 -4.63 14.65
CA ALA A 28 -8.38 -3.56 15.25
C ALA A 28 -7.25 -3.14 14.32
N LYS A 29 -7.03 -1.82 14.22
CA LYS A 29 -5.88 -1.32 13.49
C LYS A 29 -4.64 -1.56 14.32
N PRO A 30 -3.52 -1.90 13.69
CA PRO A 30 -2.28 -2.12 14.43
C PRO A 30 -1.78 -0.81 15.00
N ASP A 31 -1.09 -0.87 16.14
CA ASP A 31 -0.44 0.28 16.73
C ASP A 31 0.59 0.84 15.77
N ARG A 32 1.30 -0.05 15.10
CA ARG A 32 2.29 0.33 14.10
C ARG A 32 1.94 -0.39 12.81
N PRO A 33 1.70 0.36 11.75
CA PRO A 33 1.36 -0.27 10.48
C PRO A 33 2.49 -1.17 10.00
N PHE A 34 2.13 -2.27 9.38
CA PHE A 34 3.09 -3.03 8.59
C PHE A 34 3.54 -2.13 7.45
N ASN A 35 4.80 -2.22 7.10
CA ASN A 35 5.33 -1.38 6.02
C ASN A 35 5.04 -2.03 4.66
N ILE A 36 3.77 -2.19 4.36
CA ILE A 36 3.30 -2.78 3.11
C ILE A 36 2.11 -1.97 2.64
N GLY A 37 2.17 -1.55 1.39
CA GLY A 37 1.07 -0.83 0.79
C GLY A 37 0.73 -1.38 -0.57
N PHE A 38 -0.44 -0.99 -1.05
CA PHE A 38 -0.91 -1.36 -2.38
C PHE A 38 -1.55 -0.15 -3.02
N VAL A 39 -1.39 0.00 -4.32
CA VAL A 39 -2.12 1.03 -5.05
C VAL A 39 -2.45 0.51 -6.44
N LEU A 40 -3.65 0.84 -6.90
CA LEU A 40 -4.08 0.57 -8.26
C LEU A 40 -4.25 1.90 -8.96
N TYR A 41 -3.50 2.09 -10.03
CA TYR A 41 -3.64 3.26 -10.89
C TYR A 41 -4.46 2.90 -12.12
N THR A 42 -5.36 3.78 -12.50
CA THR A 42 -6.10 3.67 -13.75
C THR A 42 -5.96 4.97 -14.51
N LYS A 43 -6.13 4.94 -15.82
CA LYS A 43 -6.05 6.16 -16.62
C LYS A 43 -7.22 7.08 -16.28
N GLY A 44 -6.89 8.34 -16.05
CA GLY A 44 -7.92 9.35 -15.85
C GLY A 44 -8.55 9.79 -17.17
N LYS A 45 -9.61 10.55 -17.07
CA LYS A 45 -10.29 11.06 -18.27
C LYS A 45 -9.43 12.04 -19.05
N VAL A 46 -8.66 12.85 -18.34
CA VAL A 46 -7.78 13.82 -18.97
C VAL A 46 -6.46 13.11 -19.30
N PRO A 47 -5.96 13.26 -20.54
CA PRO A 47 -4.68 12.65 -20.88
C PRO A 47 -3.58 13.14 -19.93
N GLY A 48 -2.70 12.22 -19.55
CA GLY A 48 -1.61 12.54 -18.64
C GLY A 48 -2.00 12.45 -17.17
N THR A 49 -3.20 11.96 -16.87
CA THR A 49 -3.64 11.80 -15.48
C THR A 49 -3.90 10.36 -15.15
N LEU A 50 -3.79 10.04 -13.86
CA LEU A 50 -4.13 8.72 -13.34
C LEU A 50 -5.02 8.91 -12.12
N ASP A 51 -5.96 7.99 -11.96
CA ASP A 51 -6.72 7.86 -10.72
C ASP A 51 -6.10 6.75 -9.91
N ALA A 52 -6.16 6.85 -8.59
CA ALA A 52 -5.56 5.88 -7.69
C ALA A 52 -6.52 5.43 -6.61
N ARG A 53 -6.41 4.15 -6.26
CA ARG A 53 -6.98 3.58 -5.05
C ARG A 53 -5.82 2.97 -4.28
N TRP A 54 -5.73 3.26 -3.00
CA TRP A 54 -4.56 2.83 -2.24
C TRP A 54 -4.94 2.36 -0.84
N ASP A 55 -4.06 1.53 -0.30
CA ASP A 55 -4.16 1.04 1.07
C ASP A 55 -2.75 0.95 1.62
N TYR A 56 -2.60 1.27 2.90
CA TYR A 56 -1.33 1.11 3.59
C TYR A 56 -1.53 0.33 4.86
N ALA A 57 -0.94 -0.85 4.92
CA ALA A 57 -0.86 -1.66 6.12
C ALA A 57 -2.23 -2.05 6.67
N ASN A 58 -3.26 -2.02 5.84
CA ASN A 58 -4.61 -2.29 6.30
C ASN A 58 -5.07 -1.34 7.42
N ALA A 59 -4.40 -0.21 7.52
CA ALA A 59 -4.69 0.80 8.54
C ALA A 59 -5.25 2.08 7.93
N TYR A 60 -4.78 2.43 6.74
CA TYR A 60 -5.19 3.66 6.06
C TYR A 60 -5.49 3.35 4.61
N SER A 61 -6.52 3.99 4.06
CA SER A 61 -6.85 3.81 2.66
C SER A 61 -7.47 5.07 2.10
N GLY A 62 -7.55 5.12 0.78
CA GLY A 62 -8.16 6.26 0.14
C GLY A 62 -7.96 6.26 -1.36
N HIS A 63 -8.01 7.46 -1.91
CA HIS A 63 -7.95 7.71 -3.34
C HIS A 63 -6.79 8.65 -3.64
N GLY A 64 -6.50 8.82 -4.93
CA GLY A 64 -5.50 9.77 -5.34
C GLY A 64 -5.67 10.17 -6.78
N VAL A 65 -4.98 11.25 -7.15
CA VAL A 65 -4.97 11.74 -8.52
C VAL A 65 -3.55 12.13 -8.86
N ALA A 66 -3.04 11.58 -9.96
CA ALA A 66 -1.74 11.93 -10.50
C ALA A 66 -1.95 12.77 -11.75
N THR A 67 -1.16 13.83 -11.88
CA THR A 67 -1.27 14.75 -13.02
C THR A 67 0.09 15.05 -13.60
N GLY A 68 0.11 15.69 -14.77
CA GLY A 68 1.36 16.14 -15.36
C GLY A 68 2.16 15.10 -16.09
N GLY A 69 1.61 13.90 -16.26
CA GLY A 69 2.31 12.83 -16.94
C GLY A 69 2.17 12.93 -18.46
N PRO A 70 2.83 12.01 -19.15
CA PRO A 70 2.73 12.00 -20.62
C PRO A 70 1.37 11.46 -21.05
N ALA A 71 0.89 12.00 -22.16
CA ALA A 71 -0.39 11.58 -22.72
C ALA A 71 -0.17 10.36 -23.62
N THR A 72 0.22 9.25 -23.03
CA THR A 72 0.49 8.02 -23.77
C THR A 72 -0.34 6.88 -23.20
N ARG A 73 -0.32 5.74 -23.89
CA ARG A 73 -0.99 4.55 -23.39
C ARG A 73 -0.24 3.92 -22.22
N SER A 74 1.05 4.11 -22.20
CA SER A 74 1.88 3.54 -21.13
C SER A 74 1.59 4.24 -19.81
N PHE A 75 1.81 3.53 -18.71
CA PHE A 75 1.78 4.13 -17.39
C PHE A 75 3.09 4.82 -17.05
N ALA A 76 4.15 4.53 -17.82
CA ALA A 76 5.47 5.10 -17.53
C ALA A 76 5.45 6.62 -17.68
N GLY A 77 6.17 7.29 -16.80
CA GLY A 77 6.31 8.73 -16.85
C GLY A 77 6.50 9.31 -15.47
N ARG A 78 6.66 10.63 -15.45
CA ARG A 78 6.77 11.38 -14.20
C ARG A 78 5.48 12.16 -14.02
N TYR A 79 4.90 12.02 -12.83
CA TYR A 79 3.64 12.67 -12.45
C TYR A 79 3.83 13.40 -11.13
N HIS A 80 2.86 14.25 -10.80
CA HIS A 80 2.67 14.73 -9.44
C HIS A 80 1.40 14.08 -8.90
N VAL A 81 1.48 13.40 -7.77
CA VAL A 81 0.33 12.66 -7.22
C VAL A 81 -0.06 13.22 -5.86
N ARG A 82 -1.37 13.36 -5.67
CA ARG A 82 -1.96 13.79 -4.40
C ARG A 82 -2.89 12.70 -3.91
N TYR A 83 -2.75 12.34 -2.65
CA TYR A 83 -3.53 11.27 -2.04
C TYR A 83 -4.49 11.83 -1.00
N PHE A 84 -5.62 11.18 -0.87
CA PHE A 84 -6.70 11.58 0.03
C PHE A 84 -7.21 10.36 0.76
N LEU A 85 -7.61 10.54 2.01
CA LEU A 85 -8.23 9.49 2.80
C LEU A 85 -9.65 9.23 2.29
N GLU A 86 -10.28 8.15 2.76
CA GLU A 86 -11.64 7.81 2.36
C GLU A 86 -12.64 8.93 2.69
N THR A 87 -12.34 9.73 3.71
CA THR A 87 -13.16 10.88 4.06
C THR A 87 -13.07 12.01 3.06
N GLY A 88 -12.10 11.97 2.16
CA GLY A 88 -11.80 13.07 1.25
C GLY A 88 -10.75 14.02 1.78
N GLU A 89 -10.30 13.81 3.00
CA GLU A 89 -9.28 14.66 3.61
C GLU A 89 -7.93 14.43 2.93
N PHE A 90 -7.21 15.52 2.68
CA PHE A 90 -5.88 15.43 2.07
C PHE A 90 -4.91 14.68 2.98
N SER A 91 -4.15 13.76 2.41
CA SER A 91 -3.18 12.97 3.15
C SER A 91 -1.76 13.45 2.87
N ASP A 92 -1.31 13.30 1.64
CA ASP A 92 0.05 13.68 1.28
C ASP A 92 0.21 13.73 -0.24
N GLU A 93 1.37 14.22 -0.69
CA GLU A 93 1.62 14.35 -2.12
C GLU A 93 3.10 14.11 -2.41
N TYR A 94 3.37 13.71 -3.63
CA TYR A 94 4.70 13.31 -4.07
C TYR A 94 4.90 13.58 -5.54
N ASP A 95 6.16 13.66 -5.95
CA ASP A 95 6.49 13.38 -7.34
C ASP A 95 6.50 11.87 -7.50
N LEU A 96 5.91 11.40 -8.58
CA LEU A 96 5.72 9.97 -8.83
C LEU A 96 6.45 9.61 -10.11
N ASP A 97 7.37 8.69 -9.98
CA ASP A 97 8.17 8.24 -11.13
C ASP A 97 7.83 6.78 -11.41
N ILE A 98 7.28 6.53 -12.58
CA ILE A 98 6.89 5.19 -13.02
C ILE A 98 7.76 4.80 -14.19
N GLU A 99 8.55 3.78 -14.04
CA GLU A 99 9.54 3.36 -15.01
C GLU A 99 9.30 1.93 -15.45
N LYS A 100 9.16 1.72 -16.76
CA LYS A 100 8.86 0.40 -17.28
C LYS A 100 10.15 -0.41 -17.42
N HIS A 101 10.09 -1.68 -17.01
CA HIS A 101 11.20 -2.59 -17.25
C HIS A 101 11.28 -2.93 -18.74
N PRO A 102 12.50 -3.05 -19.27
CA PRO A 102 12.64 -3.44 -20.67
C PRO A 102 12.03 -4.81 -20.92
N GLY A 103 11.24 -4.89 -21.96
CA GLY A 103 10.74 -6.19 -22.45
C GLY A 103 9.71 -6.87 -21.58
N GLY A 104 9.07 -6.20 -20.65
CA GLY A 104 8.10 -6.84 -19.78
C GLY A 104 6.94 -5.93 -19.41
N ASP A 105 6.05 -6.49 -18.60
CA ASP A 105 4.87 -5.78 -18.12
C ASP A 105 5.07 -5.20 -16.74
N PHE A 106 6.31 -5.19 -16.25
CA PHE A 106 6.61 -4.76 -14.89
C PHE A 106 7.19 -3.36 -14.89
N TYR A 107 6.99 -2.69 -13.76
CA TYR A 107 7.38 -1.29 -13.57
C TYR A 107 8.03 -1.12 -12.22
N ASP A 108 8.98 -0.19 -12.14
CA ASP A 108 9.47 0.31 -10.86
C ASP A 108 8.77 1.63 -10.60
N VAL A 109 8.36 1.82 -9.35
CA VAL A 109 7.62 3.01 -8.96
C VAL A 109 8.32 3.65 -7.78
N THR A 110 8.51 4.97 -7.85
CA THR A 110 9.22 5.72 -6.83
C THR A 110 8.42 6.95 -6.46
N TRP A 111 8.22 7.17 -5.17
CA TRP A 111 7.57 8.36 -4.63
C TRP A 111 8.64 9.25 -4.02
N ILE A 112 8.67 10.49 -4.42
CA ILE A 112 9.72 11.44 -4.05
C ILE A 112 9.08 12.65 -3.40
N ALA A 113 9.56 13.01 -2.22
CA ALA A 113 9.12 14.22 -1.51
C ALA A 113 10.33 15.03 -1.15
N ASN A 114 10.32 16.32 -1.47
CA ASN A 114 11.41 17.23 -1.16
C ASN A 114 12.76 16.70 -1.67
N GLY A 115 12.75 16.12 -2.85
CA GLY A 115 13.97 15.60 -3.48
C GLY A 115 14.47 14.30 -2.92
N GLN A 116 13.74 13.68 -1.99
CA GLN A 116 14.17 12.42 -1.38
C GLN A 116 13.15 11.33 -1.60
N VAL A 117 13.63 10.11 -1.79
CA VAL A 117 12.76 8.97 -2.00
C VAL A 117 12.05 8.62 -0.69
N SER A 118 10.72 8.64 -0.73
CA SER A 118 9.88 8.32 0.43
C SER A 118 9.37 6.89 0.40
N ALA A 119 9.13 6.35 -0.80
CA ALA A 119 8.59 5.02 -0.96
C ALA A 119 9.02 4.44 -2.28
N LYS A 120 9.05 3.13 -2.36
CA LYS A 120 9.35 2.39 -3.58
C LYS A 120 8.38 1.25 -3.75
N GLY A 121 8.11 0.90 -5.00
CA GLY A 121 7.23 -0.20 -5.30
C GLY A 121 7.55 -0.86 -6.61
N VAL A 122 6.89 -1.99 -6.82
CA VAL A 122 6.96 -2.70 -8.09
C VAL A 122 5.54 -2.92 -8.57
N GLY A 123 5.34 -2.78 -9.86
CA GLY A 123 4.01 -2.86 -10.43
C GLY A 123 3.90 -3.77 -11.61
N MET A 124 2.68 -4.14 -11.91
CA MET A 124 2.36 -5.00 -13.04
C MET A 124 1.08 -4.49 -13.67
N GLU A 125 1.06 -4.41 -14.99
CA GLU A 125 -0.17 -4.02 -15.67
C GLU A 125 -1.23 -5.08 -15.53
N VAL A 126 -2.44 -4.62 -15.25
CA VAL A 126 -3.61 -5.48 -15.30
C VAL A 126 -3.87 -5.78 -16.77
N PRO A 127 -4.26 -7.03 -17.13
CA PRO A 127 -4.48 -7.38 -18.52
C PRO A 127 -5.36 -6.39 -19.26
N LYS A 128 -5.03 -6.15 -20.51
CA LYS A 128 -5.74 -5.24 -21.41
C LYS A 128 -5.65 -3.77 -21.00
N GLY A 129 -4.61 -3.43 -20.26
CA GLY A 129 -4.38 -2.03 -19.91
C GLY A 129 -5.37 -1.45 -18.92
N GLY A 130 -6.06 -2.30 -18.18
CA GLY A 130 -7.07 -1.83 -17.23
C GLY A 130 -6.52 -1.14 -16.03
N GLY A 131 -5.22 -1.21 -15.79
CA GLY A 131 -4.63 -0.54 -14.66
C GLY A 131 -3.21 -0.99 -14.41
N LEU A 132 -2.58 -0.34 -13.45
CA LEU A 132 -1.25 -0.71 -12.97
C LEU A 132 -1.37 -1.01 -11.47
N ALA A 133 -1.16 -2.26 -11.12
CA ALA A 133 -1.23 -2.72 -9.74
C ALA A 133 0.16 -2.67 -9.14
N VAL A 134 0.32 -1.95 -8.02
CA VAL A 134 1.62 -1.68 -7.44
C VAL A 134 1.63 -2.06 -5.97
N GLY A 135 2.59 -2.90 -5.60
CA GLY A 135 2.90 -3.13 -4.20
C GLY A 135 4.03 -2.18 -3.80
N TRP A 136 3.94 -1.58 -2.62
CA TRP A 136 4.92 -0.57 -2.24
C TRP A 136 5.23 -0.61 -0.75
N ARG A 137 6.33 0.03 -0.39
CA ARG A 137 6.71 0.22 1.01
C ARG A 137 7.39 1.56 1.19
N ARG A 138 7.36 2.06 2.39
CA ARG A 138 8.12 3.25 2.73
C ARG A 138 9.58 2.87 2.90
N VAL A 139 10.48 3.74 2.43
CA VAL A 139 11.92 3.48 2.54
C VAL A 139 12.59 4.40 3.56
N ALA A 140 11.86 5.40 4.06
CA ALA A 140 12.36 6.31 5.08
C ALA A 140 11.38 6.34 6.23
N ASP A 141 11.86 6.53 7.45
CA ASP A 141 11.01 6.59 8.64
C ASP A 141 10.47 7.98 8.89
#